data_86437436ed78ff7082ec04355f27d0a1
#
_entry.id   86437436ed78ff7082ec04355f27d0a1
#
_cell.length_a   1.000
_cell.length_b   1.000
_cell.length_c   1.000
_cell.angle_alpha   90.00
_cell.angle_beta   90.00
_cell.angle_gamma   90.00
#
_symmetry.space_group_name_H-M   'P 1'
#
loop_
_entity.id
_entity.type
_entity.pdbx_description
1 polymer ?
#
loop_
_entity_poly.entity_id
_entity_poly.type
_entity_poly.pdbx_seq_one_letter_code
_entity_poly.pdbx_strand_id
1 'polypeptide(L)'
;MNAAYDYEIYLNNKKQVFPYPLTFKTKDTWEFRSPAPDFSFIFGSCAYINDPAYDRPGEPYGRDPRIFDTMAKTNADFMLWIGDNTYPREADWTSKSGFYYR
;
A
#
# COMPACT_ATOMS: atom_id res chain seq x y z
N MET A 1 1.58 -26.99 -0.47
CA MET A 1 1.60 -25.53 -0.46
C MET A 1 0.44 -25.07 -1.33
N ASN A 2 0.23 -23.84 -1.66
CA ASN A 2 -1.04 -23.31 -2.19
C ASN A 2 -2.15 -23.27 -1.11
N ALA A 3 -1.79 -22.82 0.07
CA ALA A 3 -2.70 -22.65 1.19
C ALA A 3 -3.07 -21.18 1.36
N ALA A 4 -4.34 -20.94 1.67
CA ALA A 4 -4.82 -19.63 2.07
C ALA A 4 -4.70 -19.48 3.59
N TYR A 5 -4.34 -18.30 4.03
CA TYR A 5 -4.19 -17.93 5.43
C TYR A 5 -4.95 -16.63 5.71
N ASP A 6 -5.67 -16.63 6.80
CA ASP A 6 -6.21 -15.42 7.38
C ASP A 6 -5.26 -14.92 8.47
N TYR A 7 -5.05 -13.61 8.56
CA TYR A 7 -4.20 -13.02 9.58
C TYR A 7 -4.88 -11.84 10.27
N GLU A 8 -4.39 -11.47 11.41
CA GLU A 8 -4.89 -10.37 12.21
C GLU A 8 -3.76 -9.39 12.53
N ILE A 9 -4.08 -8.13 12.55
CA ILE A 9 -3.13 -7.07 12.91
C ILE A 9 -3.49 -6.53 14.29
N TYR A 10 -2.51 -6.43 15.16
CA TYR A 10 -2.65 -5.83 16.49
C TYR A 10 -1.72 -4.64 16.62
N LEU A 11 -2.26 -3.51 17.07
CA LEU A 11 -1.49 -2.32 17.43
C LEU A 11 -1.71 -2.03 18.92
N ASN A 12 -0.63 -1.97 19.69
CA ASN A 12 -0.69 -1.81 21.14
C ASN A 12 -1.67 -2.79 21.81
N ASN A 13 -1.61 -4.06 21.46
CA ASN A 13 -2.50 -5.14 21.93
C ASN A 13 -3.99 -4.97 21.58
N LYS A 14 -4.33 -4.03 20.71
CA LYS A 14 -5.70 -3.87 20.19
C LYS A 14 -5.77 -4.41 18.77
N LYS A 15 -6.71 -5.35 18.55
CA LYS A 15 -7.00 -5.84 17.20
C LYS A 15 -7.51 -4.70 16.33
N GLN A 16 -6.91 -4.56 15.16
CA GLN A 16 -7.33 -3.61 14.15
C GLN A 16 -8.40 -4.24 13.26
N VAL A 17 -9.44 -3.47 12.93
CA VAL A 17 -10.52 -3.90 12.06
C VAL A 17 -10.40 -3.18 10.73
N PHE A 18 -10.41 -3.94 9.65
CA PHE A 18 -10.31 -3.43 8.28
C PHE A 18 -11.61 -3.71 7.52
N PRO A 19 -12.00 -2.88 6.57
CA PRO A 19 -13.21 -3.08 5.75
C PRO A 19 -13.03 -4.15 4.66
N TYR A 20 -11.92 -4.86 4.66
CA TYR A 20 -11.55 -5.92 3.72
C TYR A 20 -10.93 -7.09 4.48
N PRO A 21 -11.00 -8.31 3.93
CA PRO A 21 -10.39 -9.48 4.55
C PRO A 21 -8.86 -9.38 4.52
N LEU A 22 -8.23 -9.75 5.62
CA LEU A 22 -6.78 -9.87 5.72
C LEU A 22 -6.39 -11.31 5.42
N THR A 23 -6.16 -11.60 4.16
CA THR A 23 -5.83 -12.94 3.69
C THR A 23 -4.64 -12.91 2.75
N PHE A 24 -3.90 -14.01 2.70
CA PHE A 24 -2.90 -14.23 1.67
C PHE A 24 -2.83 -15.70 1.29
N LYS A 25 -2.32 -15.96 0.10
CA LYS A 25 -2.07 -17.31 -0.40
C LYS A 25 -0.58 -17.58 -0.51
N THR A 26 -0.15 -18.75 -0.06
CA THR A 26 1.21 -19.20 -0.34
C THR A 26 1.32 -19.70 -1.77
N LYS A 27 2.48 -19.49 -2.36
CA LYS A 27 2.81 -19.99 -3.69
C LYS A 27 2.68 -21.52 -3.78
N ASP A 28 2.27 -22.01 -4.91
CA ASP A 28 2.39 -23.42 -5.22
C ASP A 28 3.85 -23.78 -5.54
N THR A 29 4.22 -25.00 -5.26
CA THR A 29 5.54 -25.55 -5.63
C THR A 29 5.45 -26.09 -7.05
N TRP A 30 5.64 -25.21 -8.02
CA TRP A 30 5.55 -25.52 -9.44
C TRP A 30 6.89 -25.99 -10.04
N GLU A 31 8.00 -25.62 -9.41
CA GLU A 31 9.33 -25.91 -9.91
C GLU A 31 9.51 -27.41 -10.13
N PHE A 32 9.90 -27.78 -11.35
CA PHE A 32 10.11 -29.17 -11.82
C PHE A 32 8.86 -30.05 -11.84
N ARG A 33 7.65 -29.50 -11.65
CA ARG A 33 6.39 -30.27 -11.57
C ARG A 33 5.34 -29.83 -12.58
N SER A 34 5.26 -28.56 -12.84
CA SER A 34 4.28 -27.96 -13.75
C SER A 34 4.86 -26.71 -14.42
N PRO A 35 4.25 -26.19 -15.47
CA PRO A 35 4.60 -24.89 -15.99
C PRO A 35 4.51 -23.81 -14.92
N ALA A 36 5.34 -22.75 -15.03
CA ALA A 36 5.26 -21.61 -14.15
C ALA A 36 3.86 -21.00 -14.22
N PRO A 37 3.24 -20.67 -13.08
CA PRO A 37 1.96 -20.02 -13.07
C PRO A 37 2.07 -18.59 -13.62
N ASP A 38 1.07 -18.17 -14.35
CA ASP A 38 0.91 -16.77 -14.71
C ASP A 38 0.67 -15.93 -13.45
N PHE A 39 1.16 -14.72 -13.47
CA PHE A 39 0.89 -13.73 -12.41
C PHE A 39 0.80 -12.32 -13.00
N SER A 40 0.10 -11.48 -12.29
CA SER A 40 -0.02 -10.06 -12.59
C SER A 40 0.50 -9.23 -11.42
N PHE A 41 1.10 -8.10 -11.70
CA PHE A 41 1.54 -7.19 -10.65
C PHE A 41 1.37 -5.73 -11.05
N ILE A 42 1.20 -4.90 -10.04
CA ILE A 42 1.25 -3.45 -10.14
C ILE A 42 2.58 -2.99 -9.57
N PHE A 43 3.17 -1.98 -10.17
CA PHE A 43 4.31 -1.30 -9.57
C PHE A 43 4.07 0.21 -9.56
N GLY A 44 4.64 0.86 -8.55
CA GLY A 44 4.53 2.30 -8.39
C GLY A 44 5.63 2.86 -7.49
N SER A 45 5.78 4.17 -7.53
CA SER A 45 6.68 4.91 -6.65
C SER A 45 6.16 6.32 -6.47
N CYS A 46 6.82 7.11 -5.61
CA CYS A 46 6.57 8.54 -5.50
C CYS A 46 5.13 8.89 -5.08
N ALA A 47 4.63 8.25 -4.03
CA ALA A 47 3.33 8.60 -3.45
C ALA A 47 3.46 9.87 -2.61
N TYR A 48 3.13 11.01 -3.21
CA TYR A 48 3.16 12.29 -2.54
C TYR A 48 1.74 12.75 -2.20
N ILE A 49 1.32 12.51 -0.98
CA ILE A 49 -0.02 12.91 -0.49
C ILE A 49 0.15 13.87 0.67
N ASN A 50 -0.51 15.02 0.59
CA ASN A 50 -0.53 16.02 1.65
C ASN A 50 -1.92 16.11 2.28
N ASP A 51 -1.95 16.52 3.55
CA ASP A 51 -3.16 17.05 4.14
C ASP A 51 -3.54 18.35 3.37
N PRO A 52 -4.80 18.49 2.92
CA PRO A 52 -5.25 19.67 2.17
C PRO A 52 -4.94 21.01 2.85
N ALA A 53 -4.90 21.05 4.20
CA ALA A 53 -4.56 22.25 4.96
C ALA A 53 -3.11 22.71 4.74
N TYR A 54 -2.24 21.82 4.33
CA TYR A 54 -0.80 22.08 4.17
C TYR A 54 -0.33 21.93 2.72
N ASP A 55 -1.25 21.73 1.80
CA ASP A 55 -0.94 21.62 0.39
C ASP A 55 -0.93 22.99 -0.31
N ARG A 56 -0.44 23.03 -1.52
CA ARG A 56 -0.45 24.25 -2.32
C ARG A 56 -1.89 24.57 -2.76
N PRO A 57 -2.25 25.85 -2.83
CA PRO A 57 -3.55 26.25 -3.36
C PRO A 57 -3.65 25.91 -4.87
N GLY A 58 -4.84 25.50 -5.28
CA GLY A 58 -5.10 25.10 -6.67
C GLY A 58 -4.93 23.61 -6.89
N GLU A 59 -3.94 23.18 -7.64
CA GLU A 59 -3.68 21.76 -7.86
C GLU A 59 -2.79 21.20 -6.74
N PRO A 60 -3.31 20.25 -5.93
CA PRO A 60 -2.53 19.63 -4.87
C PRO A 60 -1.39 18.78 -5.41
N TYR A 61 -0.34 18.63 -4.62
CA TYR A 61 0.70 17.63 -4.91
C TYR A 61 0.09 16.23 -4.86
N GLY A 62 0.56 15.34 -5.74
CA GLY A 62 -0.01 13.98 -5.84
C GLY A 62 -1.35 13.93 -6.57
N ARG A 63 -1.92 15.08 -6.93
CA ARG A 63 -3.17 15.20 -7.70
C ARG A 63 -4.33 14.41 -7.09
N ASP A 64 -4.78 13.37 -7.77
CA ASP A 64 -5.98 12.63 -7.45
C ASP A 64 -5.64 11.25 -6.86
N PRO A 65 -5.89 11.03 -5.55
CA PRO A 65 -5.59 9.76 -4.89
C PRO A 65 -6.50 8.60 -5.35
N ARG A 66 -7.53 8.86 -6.18
CA ARG A 66 -8.40 7.81 -6.73
C ARG A 66 -7.67 6.78 -7.58
N ILE A 67 -6.42 7.04 -7.96
CA ILE A 67 -5.57 6.04 -8.59
C ILE A 67 -5.45 4.77 -7.75
N PHE A 68 -5.40 4.89 -6.43
CA PHE A 68 -5.32 3.75 -5.53
C PHE A 68 -6.59 2.89 -5.57
N ASP A 69 -7.76 3.50 -5.73
CA ASP A 69 -9.01 2.76 -5.92
C ASP A 69 -8.99 1.96 -7.24
N THR A 70 -8.42 2.54 -8.27
CA THR A 70 -8.27 1.87 -9.57
C THR A 70 -7.27 0.71 -9.45
N MET A 71 -6.16 0.92 -8.77
CA MET A 71 -5.16 -0.12 -8.54
C MET A 71 -5.76 -1.28 -7.73
N ALA A 72 -6.53 -0.99 -6.69
CA ALA A 72 -7.20 -2.02 -5.89
C ALA A 72 -8.20 -2.85 -6.70
N LYS A 73 -8.82 -2.28 -7.72
CA LYS A 73 -9.78 -2.96 -8.60
C LYS A 73 -9.15 -3.83 -9.69
N THR A 74 -7.85 -3.71 -9.93
CA THR A 74 -7.16 -4.50 -10.96
C THR A 74 -6.99 -5.97 -10.59
N ASN A 75 -7.22 -6.36 -9.33
CA ASN A 75 -7.05 -7.72 -8.85
C ASN A 75 -5.68 -8.34 -9.17
N ALA A 76 -4.63 -7.52 -9.15
CA ALA A 76 -3.27 -7.99 -9.31
C ALA A 76 -2.87 -8.91 -8.14
N ASP A 77 -2.02 -9.88 -8.41
CA ASP A 77 -1.55 -10.83 -7.40
C ASP A 77 -0.70 -10.16 -6.32
N PHE A 78 0.04 -9.10 -6.68
CA PHE A 78 0.82 -8.30 -5.74
C PHE A 78 1.13 -6.91 -6.29
N MET A 79 1.59 -6.05 -5.39
CA MET A 79 2.10 -4.72 -5.74
C MET A 79 3.56 -4.59 -5.31
N LEU A 80 4.39 -4.05 -6.18
CA LEU A 80 5.77 -3.64 -5.89
C LEU A 80 5.82 -2.13 -5.72
N TRP A 81 6.19 -1.71 -4.51
CA TRP A 81 6.45 -0.32 -4.23
C TRP A 81 7.95 -0.06 -4.36
N ILE A 82 8.35 0.59 -5.44
CA ILE A 82 9.76 0.71 -5.84
C ILE A 82 10.44 2.00 -5.38
N GLY A 83 10.02 2.51 -4.25
CA GLY A 83 10.65 3.65 -3.59
C GLY A 83 9.75 4.86 -3.41
N ASP A 84 10.25 5.85 -2.72
CA ASP A 84 9.60 7.13 -2.45
C ASP A 84 8.17 6.98 -1.92
N ASN A 85 8.02 6.16 -0.89
CA ASN A 85 6.72 5.85 -0.29
C ASN A 85 6.18 7.01 0.53
N THR A 86 7.07 7.87 1.02
CA THR A 86 6.72 9.05 1.81
C THR A 86 7.68 10.19 1.51
N TYR A 87 7.17 11.42 1.61
CA TYR A 87 7.93 12.64 1.40
C TYR A 87 7.78 13.57 2.61
N PRO A 88 8.60 13.46 3.65
CA PRO A 88 8.59 14.42 4.73
C PRO A 88 9.07 15.79 4.22
N ARG A 89 8.37 16.85 4.61
CA ARG A 89 8.73 18.24 4.29
C ARG A 89 9.47 18.88 5.46
N GLU A 90 10.09 20.02 5.25
CA GLU A 90 10.71 20.82 6.32
C GLU A 90 9.71 21.15 7.43
N ALA A 91 8.46 21.46 7.09
CA ALA A 91 7.40 21.70 8.07
C ALA A 91 7.10 20.47 8.96
N ASP A 92 7.33 19.29 8.47
CA ASP A 92 7.11 18.05 9.21
C ASP A 92 8.22 17.79 10.25
N TRP A 93 9.40 18.36 10.07
CA TRP A 93 10.54 18.19 10.98
C TRP A 93 10.46 19.02 12.24
N THR A 94 9.71 20.12 12.21
CA THR A 94 9.61 21.05 13.32
C THR A 94 8.53 20.72 14.34
N SER A 95 7.66 19.76 14.05
CA SER A 95 6.58 19.35 14.95
C SER A 95 6.61 17.82 15.16
N LYS A 96 6.40 17.41 16.43
CA LYS A 96 6.25 15.98 16.75
C LYS A 96 5.05 15.35 16.05
N SER A 97 4.05 16.14 15.68
CA SER A 97 2.86 15.68 14.98
C SER A 97 3.08 15.53 13.47
N GLY A 98 4.00 16.26 12.86
CA GLY A 98 4.26 16.18 11.42
C GLY A 98 4.60 14.79 10.93
N PHE A 99 5.39 14.03 11.70
CA PHE A 99 5.75 12.65 11.38
C PHE A 99 4.59 11.65 11.44
N TYR A 100 3.53 11.96 12.18
CA TYR A 100 2.40 11.05 12.37
C TYR A 100 1.30 11.21 11.32
N TYR A 101 1.39 12.25 10.49
CA TYR A 101 0.41 12.56 9.44
C TYR A 101 0.90 12.18 8.02
N ARG A 102 1.97 11.42 7.91
CA ARG A 102 2.59 11.01 6.64
C ARG A 102 2.54 9.52 6.40
#